data_d5c13d68cd0730282a1cb1290dab22e7
#
_entry.id   d5c13d68cd0730282a1cb1290dab22e7
#
_cell.length_a   1.000
_cell.length_b   1.000
_cell.length_c   1.000
_cell.angle_alpha   90.00
_cell.angle_beta   90.00
_cell.angle_gamma   90.00
#
_symmetry.space_group_name_H-M   'P 1'
#
loop_
_entity.id
_entity.type
_entity.pdbx_description
1 polymer ?
#
loop_
_entity_poly.entity_id
_entity_poly.type
_entity_poly.pdbx_seq_one_letter_code
_entity_poly.pdbx_strand_id
1 'polypeptide(L)'
;MCIRDRLEGYMDNPFLEKYYENPDRYALNVELTFLTDRCRQLSDFNNQISLFSSGLVSDYDIFKSLVFAGVSLKELDFNLFRKIYYYMTKDLFKSNLIIYLLQSSDQLLNNIKKRGRGFEKQITKKYLDKINNAYLTHLKNNPKLKVIYIDVSDLNFVESEGHYLELLFRIKSKLGKSFVKFPD
;
A
#
# COMPACT_ATOMS: atom_id res chain seq x y z
N MET A 1 -4.54 7.51 23.87
CA MET A 1 -4.96 7.53 22.46
C MET A 1 -4.69 6.15 21.90
N CYS A 2 -5.68 5.40 21.44
CA CYS A 2 -5.46 4.05 20.93
C CYS A 2 -5.37 4.14 19.39
N ILE A 3 -4.18 3.91 18.85
CA ILE A 3 -3.96 3.77 17.40
C ILE A 3 -3.96 2.28 17.10
N ARG A 4 -4.71 1.86 16.08
CA ARG A 4 -4.65 0.49 15.58
C ARG A 4 -3.86 0.47 14.29
N ASP A 5 -2.92 -0.45 14.21
CA ASP A 5 -2.14 -0.76 13.02
C ASP A 5 -2.76 -1.95 12.26
N ARG A 6 -2.63 -1.92 10.96
CA ARG A 6 -3.04 -3.01 10.06
C ARG A 6 -1.93 -3.26 9.05
N LEU A 7 -1.45 -4.50 9.05
CA LEU A 7 -0.47 -5.00 8.10
C LEU A 7 -1.14 -5.90 7.07
N GLU A 8 -0.70 -5.81 5.83
CA GLU A 8 -1.22 -6.62 4.74
C GLU A 8 -0.81 -8.09 4.89
N GLY A 9 -1.80 -8.99 4.96
CA GLY A 9 -1.59 -10.44 4.93
C GLY A 9 -1.34 -10.92 3.50
N TYR A 10 -0.09 -11.18 3.13
CA TYR A 10 0.26 -11.70 1.79
C TYR A 10 0.32 -13.25 1.75
N MET A 11 0.51 -13.89 2.91
CA MET A 11 0.68 -15.35 2.99
C MET A 11 -0.61 -16.13 2.76
N ASP A 12 -1.75 -15.49 2.93
CA ASP A 12 -3.06 -16.12 2.82
C ASP A 12 -3.60 -16.16 1.38
N ASN A 13 -2.86 -15.61 0.39
CA ASN A 13 -3.28 -15.63 -1.00
C ASN A 13 -2.87 -16.96 -1.69
N PRO A 14 -3.81 -17.88 -1.93
CA PRO A 14 -3.51 -19.22 -2.46
C PRO A 14 -3.05 -19.22 -3.92
N PHE A 15 -3.20 -18.07 -4.60
CA PHE A 15 -2.81 -17.92 -6.01
C PHE A 15 -1.44 -17.25 -6.18
N LEU A 16 -0.82 -16.74 -5.10
CA LEU A 16 0.38 -15.91 -5.22
C LEU A 16 1.56 -16.68 -5.82
N GLU A 17 1.84 -17.89 -5.36
CA GLU A 17 2.90 -18.74 -5.93
C GLU A 17 2.61 -19.08 -7.39
N LYS A 18 1.37 -19.51 -7.69
CA LYS A 18 0.92 -19.83 -9.04
C LYS A 18 1.00 -18.64 -10.00
N TYR A 19 0.78 -17.44 -9.49
CA TYR A 19 0.92 -16.21 -10.27
C TYR A 19 2.36 -16.00 -10.72
N TYR A 20 3.35 -16.20 -9.84
CA TYR A 20 4.76 -16.06 -10.25
C TYR A 20 5.19 -17.13 -11.26
N GLU A 21 4.58 -18.32 -11.25
CA GLU A 21 4.82 -19.36 -12.25
C GLU A 21 4.13 -19.06 -13.59
N ASN A 22 2.90 -18.56 -13.56
CA ASN A 22 2.11 -18.25 -14.75
C ASN A 22 1.26 -16.98 -14.54
N PRO A 23 1.88 -15.77 -14.72
CA PRO A 23 1.20 -14.50 -14.49
C PRO A 23 -0.06 -14.31 -15.35
N ASP A 24 0.00 -14.71 -16.63
CA ASP A 24 -1.12 -14.54 -17.57
C ASP A 24 -2.40 -15.28 -17.13
N ARG A 25 -2.24 -16.40 -16.43
CA ARG A 25 -3.36 -17.24 -16.01
C ARG A 25 -3.93 -16.81 -14.67
N TYR A 26 -3.08 -16.37 -13.74
CA TYR A 26 -3.48 -16.20 -12.34
C TYR A 26 -3.52 -14.74 -11.88
N ALA A 27 -3.17 -13.76 -12.72
CA ALA A 27 -3.14 -12.37 -12.34
C ALA A 27 -4.48 -11.88 -11.78
N LEU A 28 -5.61 -12.16 -12.48
CA LEU A 28 -6.92 -11.74 -12.02
C LEU A 28 -7.30 -12.40 -10.67
N ASN A 29 -6.99 -13.67 -10.49
CA ASN A 29 -7.27 -14.40 -9.25
C ASN A 29 -6.50 -13.78 -8.06
N VAL A 30 -5.21 -13.47 -8.22
CA VAL A 30 -4.38 -12.85 -7.21
C VAL A 30 -4.91 -11.48 -6.82
N GLU A 31 -5.20 -10.64 -7.83
CA GLU A 31 -5.65 -9.27 -7.57
C GLU A 31 -7.04 -9.24 -6.92
N LEU A 32 -7.96 -10.14 -7.31
CA LEU A 32 -9.28 -10.26 -6.68
C LEU A 32 -9.17 -10.77 -5.24
N THR A 33 -8.29 -11.73 -4.96
CA THR A 33 -8.07 -12.22 -3.60
C THR A 33 -7.54 -11.10 -2.71
N PHE A 34 -6.52 -10.36 -3.16
CA PHE A 34 -6.04 -9.19 -2.40
C PHE A 34 -7.09 -8.11 -2.22
N LEU A 35 -7.92 -7.84 -3.22
CA LEU A 35 -9.00 -6.88 -3.11
C LEU A 35 -10.01 -7.31 -2.05
N THR A 36 -10.46 -8.57 -2.08
CA THR A 36 -11.45 -9.09 -1.10
C THR A 36 -10.91 -9.06 0.31
N ASP A 37 -9.65 -9.45 0.52
CA ASP A 37 -9.01 -9.43 1.84
C ASP A 37 -8.87 -8.01 2.38
N ARG A 38 -8.43 -7.05 1.56
CA ARG A 38 -8.36 -5.64 1.94
C ARG A 38 -9.74 -5.07 2.27
N CYS A 39 -10.75 -5.38 1.44
CA CYS A 39 -12.13 -4.93 1.72
C CYS A 39 -12.65 -5.50 3.03
N ARG A 40 -12.43 -6.80 3.30
CA ARG A 40 -12.81 -7.44 4.57
C ARG A 40 -12.14 -6.74 5.75
N GLN A 41 -10.82 -6.55 5.70
CA GLN A 41 -10.07 -5.90 6.77
C GLN A 41 -10.60 -4.48 7.06
N LEU A 42 -10.89 -3.69 6.03
CA LEU A 42 -11.41 -2.33 6.19
C LEU A 42 -12.86 -2.33 6.69
N SER A 43 -13.71 -3.28 6.24
CA SER A 43 -15.08 -3.44 6.72
C SER A 43 -15.12 -3.84 8.19
N ASP A 44 -14.29 -4.79 8.60
CA ASP A 44 -14.17 -5.20 10.01
C ASP A 44 -13.76 -4.03 10.90
N PHE A 45 -12.89 -3.15 10.38
CA PHE A 45 -12.51 -1.93 11.09
C PHE A 45 -13.71 -0.98 11.24
N ASN A 46 -14.50 -0.74 10.19
CA ASN A 46 -15.69 0.10 10.26
C ASN A 46 -16.67 -0.38 11.35
N ASN A 47 -16.81 -1.70 11.49
CA ASN A 47 -17.70 -2.31 12.48
C ASN A 47 -17.13 -2.28 13.91
N GLN A 48 -15.82 -2.09 14.05
CA GLN A 48 -15.09 -2.11 15.32
C GLN A 48 -14.62 -0.72 15.77
N ILE A 49 -15.03 0.37 15.10
CA ILE A 49 -14.72 1.72 15.57
C ILE A 49 -15.30 1.86 16.97
N SER A 50 -14.47 1.65 17.96
CA SER A 50 -14.78 1.90 19.35
C SER A 50 -14.77 3.42 19.56
N LEU A 51 -15.67 3.91 20.41
CA LEU A 51 -15.70 5.30 20.89
C LEU A 51 -14.37 5.79 21.48
N PHE A 52 -13.42 4.89 21.70
CA PHE A 52 -12.10 5.12 22.30
C PHE A 52 -10.94 5.09 21.29
N SER A 53 -11.18 4.75 20.01
CA SER A 53 -10.09 4.76 19.01
C SER A 53 -10.01 6.13 18.33
N SER A 54 -8.82 6.74 18.39
CA SER A 54 -8.56 8.08 17.84
C SER A 54 -8.04 8.08 16.42
N GLY A 55 -7.75 6.93 15.83
CA GLY A 55 -7.28 6.82 14.45
C GLY A 55 -6.90 5.41 14.02
N LEU A 56 -6.74 5.24 12.71
CA LEU A 56 -6.23 4.04 12.06
C LEU A 56 -4.96 4.41 11.29
N VAL A 57 -3.93 3.60 11.44
CA VAL A 57 -2.75 3.61 10.57
C VAL A 57 -2.68 2.28 9.83
N SER A 58 -2.53 2.33 8.51
CA SER A 58 -2.41 1.17 7.64
C SER A 58 -1.17 1.29 6.78
N ASP A 59 -0.52 0.18 6.45
CA ASP A 59 0.61 0.12 5.52
C ASP A 59 0.17 0.13 4.05
N TYR A 60 -1.13 0.19 3.80
CA TYR A 60 -1.71 0.34 2.47
C TYR A 60 -2.97 1.20 2.48
N ASP A 61 -3.29 1.78 1.33
CA ASP A 61 -4.63 2.29 1.01
C ASP A 61 -5.30 1.36 0.01
N ILE A 62 -6.63 1.30 0.01
CA ILE A 62 -7.41 0.40 -0.86
C ILE A 62 -7.12 0.60 -2.35
N PHE A 63 -6.74 1.83 -2.78
CA PHE A 63 -6.40 2.10 -4.17
C PHE A 63 -5.15 1.35 -4.65
N LYS A 64 -4.32 0.82 -3.73
CA LYS A 64 -3.23 -0.11 -4.06
C LYS A 64 -3.71 -1.23 -4.98
N SER A 65 -4.93 -1.74 -4.76
CA SER A 65 -5.53 -2.77 -5.62
C SER A 65 -5.69 -2.31 -7.06
N LEU A 66 -6.11 -1.05 -7.31
CA LEU A 66 -6.19 -0.51 -8.67
C LEU A 66 -4.82 -0.32 -9.32
N VAL A 67 -3.83 0.11 -8.56
CA VAL A 67 -2.47 0.32 -9.06
C VAL A 67 -1.86 -0.99 -9.52
N PHE A 68 -1.90 -2.03 -8.68
CA PHE A 68 -1.34 -3.33 -9.02
C PHE A 68 -2.11 -4.01 -10.15
N ALA A 69 -3.43 -4.03 -10.09
CA ALA A 69 -4.26 -4.58 -11.17
C ALA A 69 -4.03 -3.88 -12.51
N GLY A 70 -3.82 -2.56 -12.51
CA GLY A 70 -3.52 -1.79 -13.73
C GLY A 70 -2.17 -2.13 -14.36
N VAL A 71 -1.23 -2.69 -13.59
CA VAL A 71 0.08 -3.15 -14.09
C VAL A 71 0.08 -4.62 -14.47
N SER A 72 -0.70 -5.44 -13.74
CA SER A 72 -0.68 -6.91 -13.83
C SER A 72 -1.70 -7.47 -14.82
N LEU A 73 -2.85 -6.80 -15.00
CA LEU A 73 -3.97 -7.32 -15.79
C LEU A 73 -3.97 -6.83 -17.24
N LYS A 74 -4.48 -7.68 -18.12
CA LYS A 74 -4.83 -7.28 -19.49
C LYS A 74 -6.08 -6.39 -19.47
N GLU A 75 -6.29 -5.61 -20.51
CA GLU A 75 -7.32 -4.56 -20.56
C GLU A 75 -8.74 -5.07 -20.21
N LEU A 76 -9.15 -6.20 -20.74
CA LEU A 76 -10.48 -6.80 -20.46
C LEU A 76 -10.62 -7.15 -18.98
N ASP A 77 -9.63 -7.84 -18.42
CA ASP A 77 -9.61 -8.23 -17.02
C ASP A 77 -9.53 -7.01 -16.09
N PHE A 78 -8.75 -6.02 -16.45
CA PHE A 78 -8.67 -4.77 -15.69
C PHE A 78 -10.00 -4.01 -15.69
N ASN A 79 -10.71 -3.97 -16.82
CA ASN A 79 -12.02 -3.33 -16.90
C ASN A 79 -13.06 -4.04 -16.02
N LEU A 80 -13.04 -5.39 -15.97
CA LEU A 80 -13.86 -6.16 -15.06
C LEU A 80 -13.47 -5.91 -13.60
N PHE A 81 -12.17 -6.02 -13.28
CA PHE A 81 -11.64 -5.77 -11.95
C PHE A 81 -12.04 -4.38 -11.44
N ARG A 82 -11.92 -3.35 -12.26
CA ARG A 82 -12.27 -1.97 -11.90
C ARG A 82 -13.75 -1.82 -11.52
N LYS A 83 -14.67 -2.51 -12.22
CA LYS A 83 -16.10 -2.52 -11.86
C LYS A 83 -16.33 -3.17 -10.50
N ILE A 84 -15.69 -4.32 -10.26
CA ILE A 84 -15.76 -5.04 -8.98
C ILE A 84 -15.17 -4.16 -7.86
N TYR A 85 -14.01 -3.55 -8.09
CA TYR A 85 -13.36 -2.65 -7.14
C TYR A 85 -14.31 -1.53 -6.69
N TYR A 86 -14.90 -0.78 -7.62
CA TYR A 86 -15.79 0.32 -7.27
C TYR A 86 -17.05 -0.15 -6.54
N TYR A 87 -17.57 -1.31 -6.90
CA TYR A 87 -18.71 -1.89 -6.19
C TYR A 87 -18.37 -2.28 -4.75
N MET A 88 -17.23 -2.93 -4.55
CA MET A 88 -16.81 -3.40 -3.22
C MET A 88 -16.34 -2.27 -2.29
N THR A 89 -15.81 -1.19 -2.84
CA THR A 89 -15.18 -0.12 -2.04
C THR A 89 -16.08 1.09 -1.82
N LYS A 90 -17.30 1.13 -2.37
CA LYS A 90 -18.20 2.29 -2.32
C LYS A 90 -18.52 2.78 -0.91
N ASP A 91 -18.66 1.84 0.03
CA ASP A 91 -19.06 2.10 1.42
C ASP A 91 -17.88 1.99 2.40
N LEU A 92 -16.65 1.80 1.89
CA LEU A 92 -15.47 1.70 2.74
C LEU A 92 -14.96 3.08 3.17
N PHE A 93 -14.33 3.09 4.34
CA PHE A 93 -13.64 4.27 4.86
C PHE A 93 -12.55 4.72 3.88
N LYS A 94 -12.45 6.04 3.69
CA LYS A 94 -11.41 6.66 2.86
C LYS A 94 -10.33 7.27 3.74
N SER A 95 -9.08 7.07 3.36
CA SER A 95 -7.94 7.64 4.08
C SER A 95 -8.02 9.17 4.11
N ASN A 96 -7.84 9.74 5.31
CA ASN A 96 -7.77 11.19 5.48
C ASN A 96 -6.43 11.77 5.01
N LEU A 97 -5.37 10.96 5.05
CA LEU A 97 -4.02 11.31 4.68
C LEU A 97 -3.27 10.10 4.18
N ILE A 98 -2.49 10.29 3.14
CA ILE A 98 -1.57 9.30 2.59
C ILE A 98 -0.15 9.83 2.77
N ILE A 99 0.71 9.03 3.37
CA ILE A 99 2.15 9.30 3.42
C ILE A 99 2.80 8.37 2.41
N TYR A 100 3.28 8.92 1.30
CA TYR A 100 3.94 8.17 0.26
C TYR A 100 5.46 8.24 0.44
N LEU A 101 6.07 7.11 0.79
CA LEU A 101 7.51 7.00 0.98
C LEU A 101 8.17 6.77 -0.38
N LEU A 102 8.95 7.75 -0.84
CA LEU A 102 9.68 7.70 -2.09
C LEU A 102 11.00 6.94 -1.89
N GLN A 103 11.22 5.94 -2.72
CA GLN A 103 12.46 5.17 -2.75
C GLN A 103 12.77 4.72 -4.18
N SER A 104 14.04 4.65 -4.54
CA SER A 104 14.45 4.19 -5.88
C SER A 104 14.16 2.69 -6.06
N SER A 105 13.89 2.28 -7.30
CA SER A 105 13.63 0.87 -7.61
C SER A 105 14.84 -0.03 -7.33
N ASP A 106 16.05 0.49 -7.35
CA ASP A 106 17.26 -0.25 -6.95
C ASP A 106 17.26 -0.54 -5.45
N GLN A 107 16.90 0.46 -4.62
CA GLN A 107 16.79 0.27 -3.18
C GLN A 107 15.64 -0.67 -2.83
N LEU A 108 14.47 -0.53 -3.48
CA LEU A 108 13.34 -1.44 -3.32
C LEU A 108 13.75 -2.89 -3.64
N LEU A 109 14.47 -3.10 -4.75
CA LEU A 109 14.97 -4.43 -5.12
C LEU A 109 15.95 -5.00 -4.09
N ASN A 110 16.83 -4.16 -3.54
CA ASN A 110 17.74 -4.56 -2.47
C ASN A 110 16.99 -4.95 -1.20
N ASN A 111 15.95 -4.19 -0.82
CA ASN A 111 15.11 -4.50 0.34
C ASN A 111 14.34 -5.81 0.14
N ILE A 112 13.82 -6.07 -1.06
CA ILE A 112 13.17 -7.33 -1.42
C ILE A 112 14.14 -8.50 -1.27
N LYS A 113 15.37 -8.37 -1.79
CA LYS A 113 16.41 -9.38 -1.66
C LYS A 113 16.79 -9.66 -0.20
N LYS A 114 16.97 -8.60 0.61
CA LYS A 114 17.27 -8.72 2.04
C LYS A 114 16.15 -9.44 2.80
N ARG A 115 14.89 -9.17 2.45
CA ARG A 115 13.72 -9.81 3.05
C ARG A 115 13.64 -11.31 2.75
N GLY A 116 14.16 -11.77 1.60
CA GLY A 116 14.43 -13.16 1.29
C GLY A 116 13.22 -14.05 1.02
N ARG A 117 12.05 -13.50 0.63
CA ARG A 117 10.86 -14.29 0.29
C ARG A 117 11.06 -15.01 -1.04
N GLY A 118 10.90 -16.35 -1.04
CA GLY A 118 11.23 -17.22 -2.17
C GLY A 118 10.54 -16.84 -3.48
N PHE A 119 9.24 -16.53 -3.43
CA PHE A 119 8.42 -16.16 -4.58
C PHE A 119 8.75 -14.77 -5.16
N GLU A 120 9.40 -13.88 -4.39
CA GLU A 120 9.79 -12.53 -4.83
C GLU A 120 11.08 -12.50 -5.66
N LYS A 121 11.78 -13.62 -5.81
CA LYS A 121 13.06 -13.71 -6.57
C LYS A 121 12.92 -13.28 -8.03
N GLN A 122 11.72 -13.37 -8.61
CA GLN A 122 11.44 -13.01 -10.00
C GLN A 122 11.10 -11.53 -10.19
N ILE A 123 10.97 -10.76 -9.10
CA ILE A 123 10.67 -9.33 -9.19
C ILE A 123 11.86 -8.60 -9.81
N THR A 124 11.58 -7.88 -10.90
CA THR A 124 12.59 -7.13 -11.65
C THR A 124 12.49 -5.63 -11.34
N LYS A 125 13.62 -4.90 -11.54
CA LYS A 125 13.63 -3.44 -11.47
C LYS A 125 12.56 -2.83 -12.39
N LYS A 126 12.45 -3.32 -13.63
CA LYS A 126 11.46 -2.85 -14.60
C LYS A 126 10.02 -2.97 -14.09
N TYR A 127 9.70 -4.03 -13.36
CA TYR A 127 8.39 -4.21 -12.73
C TYR A 127 8.17 -3.16 -11.62
N LEU A 128 9.17 -2.95 -10.77
CA LEU A 128 9.11 -1.94 -9.70
C LEU A 128 8.98 -0.52 -10.26
N ASP A 129 9.68 -0.19 -11.35
CA ASP A 129 9.52 1.09 -12.06
C ASP A 129 8.08 1.28 -12.56
N LYS A 130 7.48 0.23 -13.14
CA LYS A 130 6.07 0.29 -13.59
C LYS A 130 5.11 0.54 -12.42
N ILE A 131 5.29 -0.17 -11.31
CA ILE A 131 4.46 0.01 -10.11
C ILE A 131 4.63 1.43 -9.55
N ASN A 132 5.87 1.91 -9.41
CA ASN A 132 6.16 3.26 -8.90
C ASN A 132 5.49 4.33 -9.77
N ASN A 133 5.64 4.23 -11.10
CA ASN A 133 5.02 5.16 -12.04
C ASN A 133 3.48 5.10 -11.98
N ALA A 134 2.90 3.90 -11.83
CA ALA A 134 1.46 3.74 -11.70
C ALA A 134 0.93 4.38 -10.39
N TYR A 135 1.64 4.24 -9.27
CA TYR A 135 1.32 4.95 -8.03
C TYR A 135 1.35 6.47 -8.21
N LEU A 136 2.44 7.01 -8.72
CA LEU A 136 2.60 8.45 -8.92
C LEU A 136 1.53 9.01 -9.86
N THR A 137 1.23 8.28 -10.95
CA THR A 137 0.16 8.64 -11.89
C THR A 137 -1.21 8.62 -11.20
N HIS A 138 -1.51 7.58 -10.42
CA HIS A 138 -2.78 7.50 -9.69
C HIS A 138 -2.94 8.68 -8.71
N LEU A 139 -1.91 8.94 -7.90
CA LEU A 139 -1.94 10.03 -6.92
C LEU A 139 -2.07 11.40 -7.59
N LYS A 140 -1.37 11.64 -8.70
CA LYS A 140 -1.46 12.88 -9.49
C LYS A 140 -2.85 13.09 -10.09
N ASN A 141 -3.48 12.02 -10.58
CA ASN A 141 -4.80 12.08 -11.22
C ASN A 141 -5.96 12.16 -10.20
N ASN A 142 -5.67 12.07 -8.90
CA ASN A 142 -6.65 12.15 -7.83
C ASN A 142 -6.34 13.32 -6.85
N PRO A 143 -6.45 14.58 -7.27
CA PRO A 143 -6.03 15.74 -6.48
C PRO A 143 -6.84 15.95 -5.18
N LYS A 144 -7.94 15.23 -5.01
CA LYS A 144 -8.71 15.24 -3.76
C LYS A 144 -8.04 14.44 -2.64
N LEU A 145 -7.11 13.54 -2.98
CA LEU A 145 -6.31 12.81 -1.99
C LEU A 145 -5.28 13.75 -1.36
N LYS A 146 -5.27 13.79 -0.04
CA LYS A 146 -4.21 14.49 0.70
C LYS A 146 -2.98 13.59 0.77
N VAL A 147 -1.92 13.95 0.06
CA VAL A 147 -0.71 13.14 -0.04
C VAL A 147 0.51 13.94 0.43
N ILE A 148 1.30 13.32 1.30
CA ILE A 148 2.63 13.81 1.68
C ILE A 148 3.67 12.88 1.06
N TYR A 149 4.56 13.44 0.27
CA TYR A 149 5.69 12.71 -0.31
C TYR A 149 6.92 12.91 0.54
N ILE A 150 7.54 11.81 0.98
CA ILE A 150 8.76 11.81 1.80
C ILE A 150 9.79 10.95 1.11
N ASP A 151 10.91 11.55 0.74
CA ASP A 151 12.08 10.82 0.27
C ASP A 151 12.75 10.13 1.46
N VAL A 152 12.88 8.81 1.35
CA VAL A 152 13.51 7.96 2.37
C VAL A 152 14.74 7.23 1.81
N SER A 153 15.29 7.71 0.69
CA SER A 153 16.42 7.07 0.01
C SER A 153 17.70 7.06 0.87
N ASP A 154 17.83 8.01 1.78
CA ASP A 154 18.95 8.17 2.70
C ASP A 154 18.68 7.56 4.09
N LEU A 155 17.50 6.98 4.32
CA LEU A 155 17.08 6.49 5.63
C LEU A 155 17.03 4.95 5.70
N ASN A 156 17.62 4.41 6.76
CA ASN A 156 17.40 3.02 7.19
C ASN A 156 16.64 3.02 8.52
N PHE A 157 15.36 3.40 8.46
CA PHE A 157 14.50 3.58 9.63
C PHE A 157 14.02 2.25 10.27
N VAL A 158 14.38 1.11 9.68
CA VAL A 158 14.09 -0.22 10.24
C VAL A 158 15.17 -0.64 11.25
N GLU A 159 16.44 -0.34 10.94
CA GLU A 159 17.58 -0.80 11.74
C GLU A 159 18.20 0.33 12.60
N SER A 160 17.88 1.60 12.29
CA SER A 160 18.45 2.76 12.96
C SER A 160 17.37 3.62 13.61
N GLU A 161 17.40 3.72 14.94
CA GLU A 161 16.50 4.60 15.70
C GLU A 161 16.65 6.06 15.29
N GLY A 162 17.89 6.54 15.04
CA GLY A 162 18.13 7.89 14.56
C GLY A 162 17.43 8.19 13.24
N HIS A 163 17.49 7.26 12.28
CA HIS A 163 16.78 7.39 11.00
C HIS A 163 15.26 7.28 11.15
N TYR A 164 14.78 6.50 12.12
CA TYR A 164 13.35 6.45 12.46
C TYR A 164 12.86 7.80 13.01
N LEU A 165 13.59 8.40 13.93
CA LEU A 165 13.28 9.73 14.47
C LEU A 165 13.33 10.81 13.37
N GLU A 166 14.30 10.73 12.47
CA GLU A 166 14.38 11.63 11.30
C GLU A 166 13.15 11.48 10.40
N LEU A 167 12.71 10.26 10.11
CA LEU A 167 11.48 10.01 9.35
C LEU A 167 10.27 10.66 10.04
N LEU A 168 10.11 10.46 11.34
CA LEU A 168 9.02 11.09 12.11
C LEU A 168 9.09 12.61 12.05
N PHE A 169 10.30 13.19 12.14
CA PHE A 169 10.50 14.63 12.01
C PHE A 169 10.08 15.14 10.62
N ARG A 170 10.48 14.45 9.53
CA ARG A 170 10.08 14.80 8.16
C ARG A 170 8.55 14.72 7.98
N ILE A 171 7.88 13.72 8.56
CA ILE A 171 6.44 13.62 8.57
C ILE A 171 5.81 14.79 9.32
N LYS A 172 6.25 15.03 10.56
CA LYS A 172 5.73 16.12 11.41
C LYS A 172 5.89 17.50 10.77
N SER A 173 7.05 17.76 10.16
CA SER A 173 7.34 19.05 9.51
C SER A 173 6.39 19.34 8.34
N LYS A 174 5.98 18.31 7.59
CA LYS A 174 5.06 18.45 6.45
C LYS A 174 3.59 18.50 6.86
N LEU A 175 3.23 17.91 8.00
CA LEU A 175 1.85 17.92 8.50
C LEU A 175 1.42 19.26 9.08
N GLY A 176 2.38 20.13 9.44
CA GLY A 176 2.09 21.37 10.17
C GLY A 176 1.61 21.11 11.61
N LYS A 177 1.57 22.12 12.44
CA LYS A 177 1.24 22.01 13.88
C LYS A 177 -0.17 21.50 14.21
N SER A 178 -1.06 21.40 13.22
CA SER A 178 -2.48 21.11 13.44
C SER A 178 -2.86 19.62 13.43
N PHE A 179 -1.99 18.71 13.01
CA PHE A 179 -2.41 17.34 12.70
C PHE A 179 -1.88 16.24 13.62
N VAL A 180 -0.91 16.52 14.50
CA VAL A 180 -0.30 15.44 15.27
C VAL A 180 -0.05 15.83 16.72
N LYS A 181 -0.93 15.38 17.61
CA LYS A 181 -0.53 15.03 18.97
C LYS A 181 -0.06 13.58 18.92
N PHE A 182 1.23 13.35 18.76
CA PHE A 182 1.81 12.04 19.08
C PHE A 182 1.85 11.92 20.60
N PRO A 183 1.59 10.72 21.16
CA PRO A 183 1.85 10.48 22.57
C PRO A 183 3.34 10.69 22.84
N ASP A 184 3.64 11.36 23.94
CA ASP A 184 4.98 11.43 24.53
C ASP A 184 5.40 10.03 25.00
#